data_b317df038bf940f2fe613a4e8fa0f46d
#
_entry.id   b317df038bf940f2fe613a4e8fa0f46d
#
_cell.length_a   1.000
_cell.length_b   1.000
_cell.length_c   1.000
_cell.angle_alpha   90.00
_cell.angle_beta   90.00
_cell.angle_gamma   90.00
#
_symmetry.space_group_name_H-M   'P 1'
#
loop_
_entity.id
_entity.type
_entity.pdbx_description
1 polymer ?
#
loop_
_entity_poly.entity_id
_entity_poly.type
_entity_poly.pdbx_seq_one_letter_code
_entity_poly.pdbx_strand_id
1 'polypeptide(L)'
;MASSSQQLHEQKHGRSLEQKQGLQAWQFWVDRGGTFTDIVAQTPNGEIVTHKLLSENPDHYQDAAVEGIRQLQARFPTLSNTISAVKMGTTVATNALLERKGEPTVLLISKGLRDQLEIGYQTRPDIFALHIDIPAPLYERVYEAPERVLADGTIDYPLDEESVFVQLKEAFDQGQRCLAVTLMHAYRYPQHEKRIGQIAQHIGYTQISLSHEVSPLIKLVPRGQTTIADAYLSPVLRKYVEQVEHQLVQHAQEGASPISLEFMQSNGGLTQATNFQGRDAILSGPAGGVVGMVRTAEADGFDRVVGFDMGGTSTDVSHYAGELERETETLVNGVRLRVPMMNIHTVAAGGGSIVRYADGRLQVGPDSAGAFPGPACYRNGGPLT
;
A
#
# COMPACT_ATOMS: atom_id res chain seq x y z
N MET A 1 -29.35 5.40 -48.82
CA MET A 1 -28.20 5.57 -47.89
C MET A 1 -28.47 6.62 -46.80
N ALA A 2 -29.67 6.69 -46.25
CA ALA A 2 -30.02 7.66 -45.19
C ALA A 2 -30.54 7.00 -43.90
N SER A 3 -30.47 5.64 -43.76
CA SER A 3 -31.03 4.95 -42.58
C SER A 3 -30.01 4.56 -41.49
N SER A 4 -28.70 4.57 -41.80
CA SER A 4 -27.66 4.13 -40.87
C SER A 4 -27.25 5.23 -39.87
N SER A 5 -27.35 6.49 -40.22
CA SER A 5 -26.95 7.61 -39.39
C SER A 5 -27.97 7.95 -38.30
N GLN A 6 -29.25 7.71 -38.56
CA GLN A 6 -30.32 7.91 -37.56
C GLN A 6 -30.31 6.80 -36.50
N GLN A 7 -30.08 5.55 -36.88
CA GLN A 7 -29.97 4.46 -35.91
C GLN A 7 -28.77 4.57 -34.99
N LEU A 8 -27.63 5.12 -35.46
CA LEU A 8 -26.45 5.40 -34.62
C LEU A 8 -26.67 6.57 -33.65
N HIS A 9 -27.51 7.53 -34.03
CA HIS A 9 -27.85 8.68 -33.16
C HIS A 9 -28.84 8.26 -32.05
N GLU A 10 -29.83 7.42 -32.39
CA GLU A 10 -30.76 6.87 -31.40
C GLU A 10 -30.10 5.89 -30.43
N GLN A 11 -29.13 5.08 -30.88
CA GLN A 11 -28.35 4.21 -29.98
C GLN A 11 -27.43 4.98 -29.02
N LYS A 12 -26.86 6.12 -29.45
CA LYS A 12 -26.09 7.00 -28.56
C LYS A 12 -26.97 7.74 -27.56
N HIS A 13 -28.16 8.17 -27.94
CA HIS A 13 -29.11 8.81 -27.04
C HIS A 13 -29.79 7.81 -26.08
N GLY A 14 -30.10 6.60 -26.53
CA GLY A 14 -30.62 5.53 -25.68
C GLY A 14 -29.63 5.11 -24.59
N ARG A 15 -28.33 4.95 -24.90
CA ARG A 15 -27.28 4.66 -23.91
C ARG A 15 -27.08 5.79 -22.89
N SER A 16 -27.28 7.06 -23.28
CA SER A 16 -27.16 8.19 -22.35
C SER A 16 -28.36 8.32 -21.41
N LEU A 17 -29.54 7.82 -21.79
CA LEU A 17 -30.74 7.82 -20.96
C LEU A 17 -30.81 6.63 -20.00
N GLU A 18 -30.33 5.44 -20.41
CA GLU A 18 -30.21 4.28 -19.52
C GLU A 18 -29.15 4.47 -18.45
N GLN A 19 -28.05 5.19 -18.73
CA GLN A 19 -27.06 5.57 -17.73
C GLN A 19 -27.56 6.60 -16.71
N LYS A 20 -28.61 7.39 -17.02
CA LYS A 20 -29.18 8.36 -16.09
C LYS A 20 -30.16 7.78 -15.07
N GLN A 21 -30.63 6.55 -15.23
CA GLN A 21 -31.61 5.94 -14.30
C GLN A 21 -30.96 5.08 -13.19
N GLY A 22 -29.61 4.97 -13.11
CA GLY A 22 -28.91 4.04 -12.24
C GLY A 22 -28.20 4.61 -11.01
N LEU A 23 -27.98 5.92 -10.89
CA LEU A 23 -27.19 6.49 -9.80
C LEU A 23 -28.11 7.12 -8.74
N GLN A 24 -28.55 6.33 -7.76
CA GLN A 24 -29.27 6.86 -6.59
C GLN A 24 -28.34 7.00 -5.36
N ALA A 25 -27.04 6.84 -5.54
CA ALA A 25 -26.06 6.79 -4.45
C ALA A 25 -24.75 7.48 -4.83
N TRP A 26 -24.05 7.97 -3.83
CA TRP A 26 -22.73 8.55 -3.95
C TRP A 26 -21.68 7.49 -4.29
N GLN A 27 -20.70 7.89 -5.09
CA GLN A 27 -19.43 7.17 -5.26
C GLN A 27 -18.27 8.12 -4.96
N PHE A 28 -17.28 7.64 -4.23
CA PHE A 28 -16.13 8.41 -3.82
C PHE A 28 -14.82 7.78 -4.29
N TRP A 29 -13.91 8.61 -4.76
CA TRP A 29 -12.51 8.29 -5.04
C TRP A 29 -11.66 9.17 -4.15
N VAL A 30 -10.87 8.54 -3.28
CA VAL A 30 -10.10 9.22 -2.25
C VAL A 30 -8.63 8.92 -2.45
N ASP A 31 -7.82 9.95 -2.56
CA ASP A 31 -6.36 9.84 -2.47
C ASP A 31 -5.90 10.42 -1.13
N ARG A 32 -5.54 9.52 -0.19
CA ARG A 32 -5.03 9.89 1.12
C ARG A 32 -3.50 9.97 1.07
N GLY A 33 -2.98 11.14 0.73
CA GLY A 33 -1.55 11.46 0.78
C GLY A 33 -1.04 11.72 2.20
N GLY A 34 0.25 11.99 2.34
CA GLY A 34 0.88 12.30 3.63
C GLY A 34 0.46 13.65 4.22
N THR A 35 0.21 14.67 3.38
CA THR A 35 -0.12 16.03 3.81
C THR A 35 -1.57 16.39 3.57
N PHE A 36 -2.09 16.06 2.39
CA PHE A 36 -3.46 16.34 1.97
C PHE A 36 -4.17 15.08 1.56
N THR A 37 -5.47 15.08 1.76
CA THR A 37 -6.41 14.09 1.22
C THR A 37 -7.27 14.77 0.18
N ASP A 38 -7.24 14.24 -1.03
CA ASP A 38 -8.03 14.69 -2.17
C ASP A 38 -9.20 13.73 -2.38
N ILE A 39 -10.40 14.30 -2.59
CA ILE A 39 -11.62 13.52 -2.80
C ILE A 39 -12.30 14.00 -4.07
N VAL A 40 -12.58 13.06 -4.95
CA VAL A 40 -13.50 13.24 -6.08
C VAL A 40 -14.74 12.44 -5.76
N ALA A 41 -15.91 13.02 -5.96
CA ALA A 41 -17.17 12.33 -5.74
C ALA A 41 -18.11 12.48 -6.91
N GLN A 42 -18.84 11.41 -7.22
CA GLN A 42 -20.00 11.45 -8.08
C GLN A 42 -21.25 11.46 -7.21
N THR A 43 -22.04 12.52 -7.35
CA THR A 43 -23.30 12.68 -6.63
C THR A 43 -24.38 11.73 -7.17
N PRO A 44 -25.46 11.50 -6.43
CA PRO A 44 -26.61 10.68 -6.90
C PRO A 44 -27.25 11.16 -8.20
N ASN A 45 -27.11 12.43 -8.55
CA ASN A 45 -27.59 13.00 -9.81
C ASN A 45 -26.54 13.01 -10.95
N GLY A 46 -25.34 12.43 -10.69
CA GLY A 46 -24.30 12.27 -11.69
C GLY A 46 -23.31 13.44 -11.80
N GLU A 47 -23.44 14.49 -10.97
CA GLU A 47 -22.48 15.60 -10.92
C GLU A 47 -21.16 15.16 -10.31
N ILE A 48 -20.02 15.62 -10.85
CA ILE A 48 -18.70 15.40 -10.28
C ILE A 48 -18.33 16.61 -9.43
N VAL A 49 -17.98 16.35 -8.16
CA VAL A 49 -17.57 17.36 -7.20
C VAL A 49 -16.26 16.95 -6.54
N THR A 50 -15.49 17.95 -6.10
CA THR A 50 -14.19 17.72 -5.48
C THR A 50 -14.10 18.35 -4.11
N HIS A 51 -13.24 17.79 -3.27
CA HIS A 51 -12.90 18.32 -1.97
C HIS A 51 -11.46 18.00 -1.60
N LYS A 52 -10.83 18.89 -0.85
CA LYS A 52 -9.46 18.73 -0.35
C LYS A 52 -9.38 19.16 1.09
N LEU A 53 -8.70 18.36 1.92
CA LEU A 53 -8.47 18.66 3.33
C LEU A 53 -7.11 18.12 3.77
N LEU A 54 -6.65 18.54 4.97
CA LEU A 54 -5.42 18.00 5.54
C LEU A 54 -5.60 16.51 5.87
N SER A 55 -4.59 15.69 5.66
CA SER A 55 -4.63 14.27 6.01
C SER A 55 -4.65 14.03 7.51
N GLU A 56 -4.05 14.94 8.28
CA GLU A 56 -4.00 14.89 9.74
C GLU A 56 -4.46 16.22 10.35
N ASN A 57 -5.51 16.15 11.15
CA ASN A 57 -6.02 17.28 11.94
C ASN A 57 -6.77 16.74 13.17
N PRO A 58 -6.03 16.19 14.17
CA PRO A 58 -6.60 15.42 15.28
C PRO A 58 -7.56 16.22 16.16
N ASP A 59 -7.45 17.55 16.16
CA ASP A 59 -8.36 18.43 16.92
C ASP A 59 -9.76 18.52 16.27
N HIS A 60 -9.91 18.12 15.00
CA HIS A 60 -11.16 18.29 14.25
C HIS A 60 -11.74 16.97 13.73
N TYR A 61 -10.92 15.98 13.37
CA TYR A 61 -11.36 14.68 12.86
C TYR A 61 -10.32 13.57 13.07
N GLN A 62 -10.79 12.35 13.10
CA GLN A 62 -9.94 11.16 13.26
C GLN A 62 -9.38 10.66 11.92
N ASP A 63 -10.19 10.73 10.86
CA ASP A 63 -9.81 10.32 9.51
C ASP A 63 -10.28 11.33 8.46
N ALA A 64 -9.35 11.75 7.60
CA ALA A 64 -9.62 12.76 6.60
C ALA A 64 -10.54 12.27 5.47
N ALA A 65 -10.48 10.99 5.09
CA ALA A 65 -11.33 10.45 4.04
C ALA A 65 -12.79 10.47 4.47
N VAL A 66 -13.09 9.98 5.67
CA VAL A 66 -14.46 9.95 6.22
C VAL A 66 -14.99 11.36 6.45
N GLU A 67 -14.18 12.25 7.02
CA GLU A 67 -14.57 13.65 7.25
C GLU A 67 -14.86 14.37 5.93
N GLY A 68 -14.02 14.20 4.92
CA GLY A 68 -14.23 14.82 3.62
C GLY A 68 -15.48 14.30 2.89
N ILE A 69 -15.78 13.00 3.01
CA ILE A 69 -17.05 12.41 2.53
C ILE A 69 -18.23 13.09 3.22
N ARG A 70 -18.19 13.20 4.55
CA ARG A 70 -19.23 13.85 5.35
C ARG A 70 -19.43 15.32 4.95
N GLN A 71 -18.35 16.07 4.76
CA GLN A 71 -18.41 17.47 4.36
C GLN A 71 -18.99 17.64 2.95
N LEU A 72 -18.64 16.74 2.02
CA LEU A 72 -19.23 16.75 0.69
C LEU A 72 -20.72 16.48 0.72
N GLN A 73 -21.17 15.44 1.43
CA GLN A 73 -22.61 15.15 1.57
C GLN A 73 -23.38 16.32 2.22
N ALA A 74 -22.78 16.97 3.22
CA ALA A 74 -23.40 18.12 3.89
C ALA A 74 -23.60 19.35 2.97
N ARG A 75 -22.84 19.50 1.88
CA ARG A 75 -23.03 20.55 0.88
C ARG A 75 -24.26 20.32 0.00
N PHE A 76 -24.80 19.10 -0.03
CA PHE A 76 -25.92 18.70 -0.89
C PHE A 76 -27.04 18.06 -0.05
N PRO A 77 -27.65 18.80 0.89
CA PRO A 77 -28.59 18.24 1.87
C PRO A 77 -29.89 17.70 1.26
N THR A 78 -30.18 18.02 0.00
CA THR A 78 -31.35 17.52 -0.73
C THR A 78 -31.12 16.20 -1.44
N LEU A 79 -29.87 15.74 -1.53
CA LEU A 79 -29.53 14.46 -2.15
C LEU A 79 -29.55 13.33 -1.10
N SER A 80 -29.77 12.11 -1.58
CA SER A 80 -29.63 10.91 -0.74
C SER A 80 -28.21 10.84 -0.15
N ASN A 81 -28.08 10.41 1.09
CA ASN A 81 -26.79 10.13 1.74
C ASN A 81 -26.28 8.70 1.50
N THR A 82 -26.99 7.90 0.70
CA THR A 82 -26.59 6.53 0.39
C THR A 82 -25.25 6.53 -0.36
N ILE A 83 -24.30 5.74 0.11
CA ILE A 83 -22.99 5.52 -0.52
C ILE A 83 -22.99 4.13 -1.13
N SER A 84 -22.66 4.01 -2.40
CA SER A 84 -22.53 2.71 -3.09
C SER A 84 -21.10 2.20 -3.09
N ALA A 85 -20.13 3.10 -3.28
CA ALA A 85 -18.73 2.71 -3.37
C ALA A 85 -17.79 3.80 -2.83
N VAL A 86 -16.71 3.36 -2.18
CA VAL A 86 -15.56 4.18 -1.80
C VAL A 86 -14.30 3.49 -2.31
N LYS A 87 -13.53 4.16 -3.14
CA LYS A 87 -12.26 3.67 -3.70
C LYS A 87 -11.13 4.54 -3.17
N MET A 88 -10.12 3.92 -2.56
CA MET A 88 -9.09 4.66 -1.82
C MET A 88 -7.68 4.29 -2.27
N GLY A 89 -6.85 5.31 -2.52
CA GLY A 89 -5.40 5.23 -2.38
C GLY A 89 -4.99 5.60 -0.96
N THR A 90 -3.97 4.96 -0.41
CA THR A 90 -3.49 5.26 0.96
C THR A 90 -1.98 5.12 1.08
N THR A 91 -1.37 6.01 1.85
CA THR A 91 0.05 5.97 2.18
C THR A 91 0.35 5.31 3.53
N VAL A 92 -0.65 4.73 4.20
CA VAL A 92 -0.52 4.16 5.56
C VAL A 92 0.58 3.10 5.63
N ALA A 93 0.58 2.11 4.73
CA ALA A 93 1.61 1.06 4.71
C ALA A 93 2.98 1.62 4.33
N THR A 94 3.04 2.52 3.35
CA THR A 94 4.28 3.18 2.93
C THR A 94 4.90 3.97 4.08
N ASN A 95 4.11 4.78 4.77
CA ASN A 95 4.57 5.56 5.91
C ASN A 95 5.01 4.66 7.07
N ALA A 96 4.25 3.62 7.40
CA ALA A 96 4.61 2.64 8.43
C ALA A 96 5.95 1.95 8.12
N LEU A 97 6.24 1.65 6.85
CA LEU A 97 7.52 1.08 6.43
C LEU A 97 8.66 2.11 6.53
N LEU A 98 8.46 3.32 6.03
CA LEU A 98 9.47 4.39 6.04
C LEU A 98 9.85 4.83 7.44
N GLU A 99 8.86 4.96 8.33
CA GLU A 99 9.02 5.40 9.71
C GLU A 99 9.32 4.25 10.68
N ARG A 100 9.42 2.99 10.17
CA ARG A 100 9.63 1.80 11.00
C ARG A 100 8.59 1.62 12.10
N LYS A 101 7.32 1.90 11.80
CA LYS A 101 6.16 1.84 12.72
C LYS A 101 5.19 0.69 12.39
N GLY A 102 5.70 -0.45 11.95
CA GLY A 102 4.90 -1.67 11.79
C GLY A 102 4.74 -2.46 13.10
N GLU A 103 4.07 -3.58 13.04
CA GLU A 103 3.89 -4.44 14.23
C GLU A 103 5.12 -5.32 14.48
N PRO A 104 5.53 -5.51 15.76
CA PRO A 104 6.61 -6.41 16.13
C PRO A 104 6.43 -7.81 15.53
N THR A 105 7.41 -8.25 14.75
CA THR A 105 7.31 -9.46 13.93
C THR A 105 8.40 -10.47 14.29
N VAL A 106 8.01 -11.74 14.36
CA VAL A 106 8.91 -12.88 14.50
C VAL A 106 9.14 -13.51 13.13
N LEU A 107 10.39 -13.85 12.84
CA LEU A 107 10.75 -14.68 11.68
C LEU A 107 10.98 -16.12 12.14
N LEU A 108 10.33 -17.08 11.47
CA LEU A 108 10.66 -18.50 11.53
C LEU A 108 11.23 -18.94 10.18
N ILE A 109 12.44 -19.46 10.18
CA ILE A 109 13.18 -19.85 8.98
C ILE A 109 13.71 -21.28 9.10
N SER A 110 14.00 -21.97 7.99
CA SER A 110 14.63 -23.29 8.01
C SER A 110 15.94 -23.29 8.79
N LYS A 111 16.17 -24.30 9.63
CA LYS A 111 17.39 -24.45 10.44
C LYS A 111 18.67 -24.35 9.61
N GLY A 112 19.65 -23.59 10.12
CA GLY A 112 20.92 -23.30 9.46
C GLY A 112 20.88 -22.09 8.51
N LEU A 113 19.74 -21.36 8.44
CA LEU A 113 19.56 -20.19 7.55
C LEU A 113 19.24 -18.91 8.34
N ARG A 114 19.47 -18.90 9.64
CA ARG A 114 19.13 -17.82 10.56
C ARG A 114 19.54 -16.44 10.06
N ASP A 115 20.78 -16.33 9.58
CA ASP A 115 21.38 -15.05 9.20
C ASP A 115 21.17 -14.70 7.72
N GLN A 116 20.49 -15.57 6.97
CA GLN A 116 20.37 -15.45 5.51
C GLN A 116 19.70 -14.16 5.05
N LEU A 117 18.71 -13.69 5.78
CA LEU A 117 17.99 -12.46 5.41
C LEU A 117 18.75 -11.19 5.83
N GLU A 118 19.56 -11.25 6.87
CA GLU A 118 20.46 -10.18 7.29
C GLU A 118 21.65 -10.06 6.33
N ILE A 119 22.26 -11.17 5.94
CA ILE A 119 23.34 -11.22 4.93
C ILE A 119 22.82 -10.69 3.57
N GLY A 120 21.58 -11.05 3.23
CA GLY A 120 20.92 -10.62 2.01
C GLY A 120 21.71 -10.96 0.75
N TYR A 121 21.91 -9.97 -0.11
CA TYR A 121 22.71 -10.10 -1.35
C TYR A 121 24.14 -9.53 -1.21
N GLN A 122 24.54 -9.12 -0.02
CA GLN A 122 25.82 -8.46 0.24
C GLN A 122 26.05 -7.23 -0.67
N THR A 123 24.97 -6.52 -1.00
CA THR A 123 25.05 -5.32 -1.82
C THR A 123 25.74 -4.20 -1.05
N ARG A 124 26.75 -3.60 -1.64
CA ARG A 124 27.47 -2.45 -1.07
C ARG A 124 27.07 -1.20 -1.84
N PRO A 125 26.38 -0.22 -1.23
CA PRO A 125 26.08 1.05 -1.89
C PRO A 125 27.36 1.81 -2.29
N ASP A 126 28.38 1.74 -1.44
CA ASP A 126 29.75 2.22 -1.72
C ASP A 126 30.72 1.06 -1.58
N ILE A 127 31.33 0.64 -2.68
CA ILE A 127 32.27 -0.50 -2.73
C ILE A 127 33.58 -0.23 -2.01
N PHE A 128 33.93 1.03 -1.78
CA PHE A 128 35.16 1.44 -1.08
C PHE A 128 34.91 1.81 0.38
N ALA A 129 33.66 1.79 0.86
CA ALA A 129 33.38 2.07 2.26
C ALA A 129 34.05 1.06 3.18
N LEU A 130 34.72 1.54 4.21
CA LEU A 130 35.32 0.72 5.27
C LEU A 130 34.26 0.19 6.23
N HIS A 131 33.17 0.91 6.38
CA HIS A 131 32.01 0.51 7.17
C HIS A 131 30.78 0.43 6.27
N ILE A 132 30.00 -0.63 6.40
CA ILE A 132 28.79 -0.87 5.62
C ILE A 132 27.61 -0.74 6.56
N ASP A 133 26.78 0.27 6.34
CA ASP A 133 25.52 0.42 7.04
C ASP A 133 24.47 -0.49 6.40
N ILE A 134 24.08 -1.52 7.13
CA ILE A 134 22.99 -2.42 6.75
C ILE A 134 21.73 -1.92 7.45
N PRO A 135 20.63 -1.65 6.70
CA PRO A 135 19.37 -1.28 7.31
C PRO A 135 18.91 -2.36 8.31
N ALA A 136 18.46 -1.94 9.49
CA ALA A 136 17.93 -2.86 10.49
C ALA A 136 16.81 -3.73 9.90
N PRO A 137 16.74 -5.03 10.20
CA PRO A 137 15.66 -5.89 9.74
C PRO A 137 14.29 -5.40 10.27
N LEU A 138 13.21 -5.83 9.63
CA LEU A 138 11.84 -5.53 10.09
C LEU A 138 11.36 -6.49 11.18
N TYR A 139 12.06 -7.60 11.40
CA TYR A 139 11.75 -8.56 12.47
C TYR A 139 12.58 -8.28 13.72
N GLU A 140 12.01 -8.57 14.88
CA GLU A 140 12.69 -8.41 16.16
C GLU A 140 13.44 -9.69 16.59
N ARG A 141 12.93 -10.85 16.17
CA ARG A 141 13.47 -12.15 16.54
C ARG A 141 13.43 -13.13 15.40
N VAL A 142 14.42 -14.03 15.41
CA VAL A 142 14.53 -15.14 14.46
C VAL A 142 14.54 -16.46 15.23
N TYR A 143 13.66 -17.36 14.83
CA TYR A 143 13.67 -18.75 15.26
C TYR A 143 13.95 -19.68 14.08
N GLU A 144 14.47 -20.85 14.35
CA GLU A 144 14.80 -21.83 13.34
C GLU A 144 13.87 -23.05 13.44
N ALA A 145 13.17 -23.34 12.36
CA ALA A 145 12.39 -24.55 12.24
C ALA A 145 13.30 -25.74 11.94
N PRO A 146 13.38 -26.76 12.82
CA PRO A 146 14.08 -27.99 12.50
C PRO A 146 13.31 -28.78 11.43
N GLU A 147 13.68 -28.53 10.18
CA GLU A 147 13.09 -29.16 9.00
C GLU A 147 14.06 -29.04 7.81
N ARG A 148 13.92 -29.92 6.83
CA ARG A 148 14.56 -29.78 5.52
C ARG A 148 13.79 -30.52 4.45
N VAL A 149 13.34 -29.76 3.43
CA VAL A 149 12.86 -30.29 2.17
C VAL A 149 13.90 -29.97 1.10
N LEU A 150 14.29 -30.95 0.30
CA LEU A 150 15.26 -30.79 -0.78
C LEU A 150 14.59 -30.21 -2.04
N ALA A 151 15.41 -29.85 -3.04
CA ALA A 151 14.94 -29.20 -4.27
C ALA A 151 14.03 -30.10 -5.12
N ASP A 152 14.15 -31.41 -4.99
CA ASP A 152 13.30 -32.41 -5.63
C ASP A 152 12.01 -32.74 -4.85
N GLY A 153 11.87 -32.20 -3.64
CA GLY A 153 10.73 -32.44 -2.74
C GLY A 153 10.95 -33.55 -1.73
N THR A 154 12.10 -34.22 -1.75
CA THR A 154 12.46 -35.23 -0.74
C THR A 154 12.54 -34.56 0.64
N ILE A 155 11.89 -35.13 1.63
CA ILE A 155 12.01 -34.71 3.03
C ILE A 155 13.28 -35.35 3.61
N ASP A 156 14.35 -34.54 3.71
CA ASP A 156 15.61 -34.94 4.32
C ASP A 156 15.51 -34.93 5.84
N TYR A 157 14.79 -33.93 6.36
CA TYR A 157 14.50 -33.80 7.78
C TYR A 157 13.03 -33.42 7.97
N PRO A 158 12.22 -34.25 8.62
CA PRO A 158 10.81 -33.94 8.87
C PRO A 158 10.67 -32.74 9.82
N LEU A 159 9.56 -32.03 9.73
CA LEU A 159 9.26 -30.91 10.62
C LEU A 159 9.13 -31.39 12.07
N ASP A 160 9.94 -30.85 12.95
CA ASP A 160 9.82 -31.02 14.40
C ASP A 160 8.76 -30.05 14.94
N GLU A 161 7.51 -30.51 14.94
CA GLU A 161 6.36 -29.69 15.34
C GLU A 161 6.41 -29.29 16.83
N GLU A 162 6.95 -30.13 17.69
CA GLU A 162 7.05 -29.84 19.12
C GLU A 162 8.03 -28.69 19.37
N SER A 163 9.22 -28.75 18.75
CA SER A 163 10.19 -27.68 18.82
C SER A 163 9.64 -26.37 18.29
N VAL A 164 8.94 -26.38 17.16
CA VAL A 164 8.28 -25.20 16.57
C VAL A 164 7.22 -24.65 17.52
N PHE A 165 6.36 -25.50 18.08
CA PHE A 165 5.34 -25.08 19.03
C PHE A 165 5.96 -24.38 20.25
N VAL A 166 6.99 -24.95 20.85
CA VAL A 166 7.66 -24.38 22.04
C VAL A 166 8.25 -23.00 21.71
N GLN A 167 8.97 -22.86 20.58
CA GLN A 167 9.58 -21.60 20.15
C GLN A 167 8.52 -20.51 19.88
N LEU A 168 7.46 -20.85 19.15
CA LEU A 168 6.38 -19.90 18.83
C LEU A 168 5.57 -19.55 20.08
N LYS A 169 5.32 -20.50 20.98
CA LYS A 169 4.62 -20.24 22.25
C LYS A 169 5.43 -19.30 23.14
N GLU A 170 6.73 -19.50 23.23
CA GLU A 170 7.64 -18.61 23.96
C GLU A 170 7.55 -17.17 23.41
N ALA A 171 7.65 -17.00 22.08
CA ALA A 171 7.55 -15.69 21.44
C ALA A 171 6.17 -15.05 21.68
N PHE A 172 5.11 -15.83 21.60
CA PHE A 172 3.74 -15.37 21.87
C PHE A 172 3.56 -14.91 23.32
N ASP A 173 4.10 -15.65 24.29
CA ASP A 173 4.03 -15.30 25.72
C ASP A 173 4.82 -14.03 26.05
N GLN A 174 5.83 -13.70 25.23
CA GLN A 174 6.59 -12.45 25.29
C GLN A 174 5.90 -11.28 24.56
N GLY A 175 4.68 -11.46 24.09
CA GLY A 175 3.86 -10.39 23.47
C GLY A 175 3.89 -10.36 21.94
N GLN A 176 4.62 -11.23 21.25
CA GLN A 176 4.66 -11.27 19.79
C GLN A 176 3.34 -11.79 19.23
N ARG A 177 2.79 -11.11 18.22
CA ARG A 177 1.50 -11.45 17.60
C ARG A 177 1.58 -11.65 16.10
N CYS A 178 2.70 -11.26 15.48
CA CYS A 178 2.91 -11.34 14.04
C CYS A 178 4.05 -12.31 13.73
N LEU A 179 3.79 -13.22 12.80
CA LEU A 179 4.70 -14.28 12.40
C LEU A 179 4.91 -14.26 10.88
N ALA A 180 6.16 -14.21 10.46
CA ALA A 180 6.59 -14.50 9.09
C ALA A 180 7.27 -15.88 9.05
N VAL A 181 6.84 -16.75 8.16
CA VAL A 181 7.43 -18.07 7.97
C VAL A 181 8.05 -18.17 6.59
N THR A 182 9.33 -18.53 6.53
CA THR A 182 10.04 -18.65 5.26
C THR A 182 10.94 -19.89 5.27
N LEU A 183 10.47 -20.98 4.64
CA LEU A 183 11.23 -22.21 4.54
C LEU A 183 11.90 -22.35 3.15
N MET A 184 13.00 -23.09 3.10
CA MET A 184 13.92 -23.12 1.95
C MET A 184 13.23 -23.37 0.61
N HIS A 185 12.43 -24.43 0.49
CA HIS A 185 11.77 -24.82 -0.74
C HIS A 185 10.23 -24.72 -0.70
N ALA A 186 9.69 -23.95 0.27
CA ALA A 186 8.25 -23.82 0.47
C ALA A 186 7.51 -23.22 -0.75
N TYR A 187 8.18 -22.44 -1.60
CA TYR A 187 7.60 -21.93 -2.85
C TYR A 187 7.03 -23.04 -3.73
N ARG A 188 7.53 -24.26 -3.61
CA ARG A 188 7.11 -25.44 -4.39
C ARG A 188 6.53 -26.54 -3.51
N TYR A 189 7.02 -26.70 -2.28
CA TYR A 189 6.63 -27.73 -1.34
C TYR A 189 6.18 -27.09 -0.01
N PRO A 190 4.93 -26.61 0.06
CA PRO A 190 4.48 -25.74 1.15
C PRO A 190 3.99 -26.48 2.41
N GLN A 191 4.07 -27.82 2.47
CA GLN A 191 3.43 -28.62 3.50
C GLN A 191 3.92 -28.26 4.92
N HIS A 192 5.23 -28.06 5.10
CA HIS A 192 5.78 -27.66 6.40
C HIS A 192 5.33 -26.24 6.80
N GLU A 193 5.33 -25.25 5.88
CA GLU A 193 4.81 -23.90 6.18
C GLU A 193 3.33 -23.93 6.55
N LYS A 194 2.50 -24.69 5.82
CA LYS A 194 1.07 -24.87 6.14
C LYS A 194 0.88 -25.44 7.54
N ARG A 195 1.68 -26.44 7.91
CA ARG A 195 1.61 -27.03 9.24
C ARG A 195 2.03 -26.05 10.33
N ILE A 196 3.09 -25.27 10.11
CA ILE A 196 3.52 -24.19 11.00
C ILE A 196 2.41 -23.14 11.13
N GLY A 197 1.74 -22.77 10.05
CA GLY A 197 0.62 -21.84 10.08
C GLY A 197 -0.51 -22.31 10.99
N GLN A 198 -0.87 -23.61 10.93
CA GLN A 198 -1.88 -24.22 11.81
C GLN A 198 -1.44 -24.18 13.28
N ILE A 199 -0.16 -24.47 13.58
CA ILE A 199 0.40 -24.38 14.92
C ILE A 199 0.31 -22.94 15.45
N ALA A 200 0.74 -21.96 14.65
CA ALA A 200 0.70 -20.55 15.03
C ALA A 200 -0.75 -20.06 15.25
N GLN A 201 -1.69 -20.48 14.41
CA GLN A 201 -3.11 -20.18 14.59
C GLN A 201 -3.66 -20.77 15.88
N HIS A 202 -3.29 -22.01 16.23
CA HIS A 202 -3.68 -22.66 17.47
C HIS A 202 -3.11 -21.94 18.71
N ILE A 203 -1.88 -21.41 18.64
CA ILE A 203 -1.27 -20.61 19.71
C ILE A 203 -2.00 -19.26 19.89
N GLY A 204 -2.57 -18.68 18.82
CA GLY A 204 -3.33 -17.42 18.84
C GLY A 204 -2.67 -16.25 18.12
N TYR A 205 -1.69 -16.47 17.25
CA TYR A 205 -1.11 -15.41 16.42
C TYR A 205 -2.21 -14.76 15.57
N THR A 206 -2.20 -13.42 15.54
CA THR A 206 -3.23 -12.63 14.84
C THR A 206 -2.83 -12.28 13.40
N GLN A 207 -1.52 -12.31 13.12
CA GLN A 207 -0.98 -12.17 11.76
C GLN A 207 0.01 -13.31 11.50
N ILE A 208 -0.27 -14.09 10.46
CA ILE A 208 0.59 -15.19 10.01
C ILE A 208 0.79 -15.03 8.51
N SER A 209 2.02 -14.72 8.11
CA SER A 209 2.41 -14.59 6.71
C SER A 209 3.30 -15.77 6.32
N LEU A 210 2.79 -16.61 5.41
CA LEU A 210 3.48 -17.79 4.92
C LEU A 210 4.12 -17.50 3.56
N SER A 211 5.40 -17.78 3.39
CA SER A 211 6.15 -17.34 2.21
C SER A 211 5.63 -17.91 0.89
N HIS A 212 5.05 -19.10 0.92
CA HIS A 212 4.45 -19.71 -0.27
C HIS A 212 3.13 -19.05 -0.70
N GLU A 213 2.46 -18.31 0.17
CA GLU A 213 1.26 -17.54 -0.15
C GLU A 213 1.59 -16.09 -0.51
N VAL A 214 2.55 -15.51 0.23
CA VAL A 214 2.94 -14.10 0.06
C VAL A 214 3.71 -13.89 -1.23
N SER A 215 4.71 -14.74 -1.52
CA SER A 215 5.57 -14.62 -2.70
C SER A 215 6.03 -16.01 -3.16
N PRO A 216 5.19 -16.78 -3.88
CA PRO A 216 5.46 -18.18 -4.26
C PRO A 216 6.54 -18.33 -5.34
N LEU A 217 7.67 -17.67 -5.15
CA LEU A 217 8.76 -17.62 -6.11
C LEU A 217 10.05 -18.19 -5.54
N ILE A 218 10.90 -18.73 -6.40
CA ILE A 218 12.24 -19.20 -6.05
C ILE A 218 13.08 -18.06 -5.46
N LYS A 219 14.16 -18.37 -4.77
CA LYS A 219 15.09 -17.52 -4.02
C LYS A 219 14.54 -17.11 -2.65
N LEU A 220 15.22 -17.60 -1.61
CA LEU A 220 14.81 -17.45 -0.23
C LEU A 220 14.81 -15.98 0.24
N VAL A 221 15.86 -15.23 -0.07
CA VAL A 221 16.05 -13.87 0.46
C VAL A 221 14.91 -12.93 0.06
N PRO A 222 14.60 -12.70 -1.24
CA PRO A 222 13.53 -11.78 -1.60
C PRO A 222 12.14 -12.31 -1.19
N ARG A 223 11.92 -13.63 -1.18
CA ARG A 223 10.68 -14.22 -0.67
C ARG A 223 10.52 -13.93 0.83
N GLY A 224 11.57 -14.14 1.62
CA GLY A 224 11.57 -13.90 3.06
C GLY A 224 11.39 -12.42 3.40
N GLN A 225 12.10 -11.52 2.74
CA GLN A 225 11.97 -10.08 2.98
C GLN A 225 10.54 -9.59 2.66
N THR A 226 9.95 -10.07 1.57
CA THR A 226 8.55 -9.76 1.22
C THR A 226 7.58 -10.31 2.26
N THR A 227 7.80 -11.53 2.75
CA THR A 227 6.95 -12.16 3.77
C THR A 227 7.01 -11.42 5.11
N ILE A 228 8.20 -10.97 5.49
CA ILE A 228 8.37 -10.14 6.70
C ILE A 228 7.66 -8.79 6.53
N ALA A 229 7.82 -8.14 5.39
CA ALA A 229 7.13 -6.87 5.13
C ALA A 229 5.60 -7.03 5.19
N ASP A 230 5.07 -8.12 4.67
CA ASP A 230 3.64 -8.45 4.76
C ASP A 230 3.20 -8.64 6.22
N ALA A 231 3.93 -9.45 7.01
CA ALA A 231 3.62 -9.67 8.42
C ALA A 231 3.71 -8.39 9.26
N TYR A 232 4.66 -7.52 8.94
CA TYR A 232 4.93 -6.26 9.62
C TYR A 232 3.88 -5.17 9.33
N LEU A 233 3.36 -5.10 8.10
CA LEU A 233 2.50 -4.02 7.63
C LEU A 233 1.00 -4.38 7.65
N SER A 234 0.64 -5.65 7.44
CA SER A 234 -0.77 -6.05 7.33
C SER A 234 -1.61 -5.71 8.57
N PRO A 235 -1.12 -5.85 9.82
CA PRO A 235 -1.92 -5.46 10.98
C PRO A 235 -2.19 -3.95 11.07
N VAL A 236 -1.20 -3.12 10.72
CA VAL A 236 -1.36 -1.65 10.69
C VAL A 236 -2.41 -1.26 9.66
N LEU A 237 -2.32 -1.87 8.49
CA LEU A 237 -3.26 -1.65 7.40
C LEU A 237 -4.68 -2.11 7.77
N ARG A 238 -4.81 -3.29 8.39
CA ARG A 238 -6.10 -3.83 8.83
C ARG A 238 -6.79 -2.92 9.84
N LYS A 239 -6.06 -2.43 10.84
CA LYS A 239 -6.60 -1.44 11.80
C LYS A 239 -7.15 -0.20 11.08
N TYR A 240 -6.42 0.30 10.09
CA TYR A 240 -6.87 1.45 9.32
C TYR A 240 -8.14 1.14 8.51
N VAL A 241 -8.15 0.03 7.80
CA VAL A 241 -9.32 -0.42 7.02
C VAL A 241 -10.55 -0.58 7.91
N GLU A 242 -10.43 -1.27 9.05
CA GLU A 242 -11.51 -1.48 10.02
C GLU A 242 -12.03 -0.15 10.58
N GLN A 243 -11.14 0.80 10.86
CA GLN A 243 -11.51 2.14 11.33
C GLN A 243 -12.34 2.89 10.28
N VAL A 244 -11.89 2.90 9.02
CA VAL A 244 -12.60 3.56 7.92
C VAL A 244 -13.96 2.89 7.69
N GLU A 245 -14.00 1.57 7.62
CA GLU A 245 -15.23 0.81 7.43
C GLU A 245 -16.25 1.08 8.53
N HIS A 246 -15.82 1.01 9.80
CA HIS A 246 -16.68 1.27 10.94
C HIS A 246 -17.25 2.71 10.91
N GLN A 247 -16.44 3.72 10.61
CA GLN A 247 -16.90 5.10 10.51
C GLN A 247 -17.87 5.31 9.34
N LEU A 248 -17.62 4.70 8.17
CA LEU A 248 -18.53 4.77 7.04
C LEU A 248 -19.89 4.12 7.33
N VAL A 249 -19.88 2.97 8.03
CA VAL A 249 -21.12 2.26 8.43
C VAL A 249 -21.91 3.08 9.45
N GLN A 250 -21.26 3.73 10.43
CA GLN A 250 -21.94 4.58 11.41
C GLN A 250 -22.65 5.79 10.77
N HIS A 251 -22.19 6.24 9.61
CA HIS A 251 -22.81 7.33 8.85
C HIS A 251 -23.87 6.85 7.83
N ALA A 252 -23.95 5.54 7.58
CA ALA A 252 -24.95 4.97 6.71
C ALA A 252 -26.34 4.95 7.40
N GLN A 253 -27.40 5.15 6.63
CA GLN A 253 -28.76 5.00 7.14
C GLN A 253 -29.06 3.53 7.48
N GLU A 254 -29.88 3.30 8.52
CA GLU A 254 -30.37 1.95 8.83
C GLU A 254 -31.06 1.32 7.61
N GLY A 255 -30.62 0.12 7.23
CA GLY A 255 -31.12 -0.60 6.07
C GLY A 255 -30.45 -0.23 4.72
N ALA A 256 -29.42 0.60 4.73
CA ALA A 256 -28.62 0.85 3.51
C ALA A 256 -27.90 -0.42 3.03
N SER A 257 -27.74 -0.54 1.71
CA SER A 257 -26.91 -1.60 1.11
C SER A 257 -25.45 -1.50 1.60
N PRO A 258 -24.73 -2.63 1.69
CA PRO A 258 -23.32 -2.60 2.04
C PRO A 258 -22.51 -1.70 1.11
N ILE A 259 -21.62 -0.88 1.67
CA ILE A 259 -20.72 -0.02 0.92
C ILE A 259 -19.62 -0.88 0.31
N SER A 260 -19.38 -0.76 -1.01
CA SER A 260 -18.20 -1.37 -1.64
C SER A 260 -16.98 -0.54 -1.29
N LEU A 261 -16.16 -1.02 -0.36
CA LEU A 261 -14.89 -0.38 0.02
C LEU A 261 -13.73 -1.10 -0.68
N GLU A 262 -13.07 -0.38 -1.57
CA GLU A 262 -11.98 -0.88 -2.40
C GLU A 262 -10.71 -0.05 -2.20
N PHE A 263 -9.55 -0.72 -2.21
CA PHE A 263 -8.27 -0.07 -2.08
C PHE A 263 -7.39 -0.27 -3.32
N MET A 264 -6.67 0.77 -3.68
CA MET A 264 -5.65 0.74 -4.72
C MET A 264 -4.47 -0.11 -4.25
N GLN A 265 -4.02 -1.02 -5.11
CA GLN A 265 -2.81 -1.81 -4.90
C GLN A 265 -1.60 -1.18 -5.59
N SER A 266 -0.41 -1.58 -5.18
CA SER A 266 0.88 -1.18 -5.76
C SER A 266 0.99 -1.41 -7.28
N ASN A 267 0.24 -2.39 -7.80
CA ASN A 267 0.20 -2.75 -9.23
C ASN A 267 -0.80 -1.92 -10.05
N GLY A 268 -1.52 -0.97 -9.41
CA GLY A 268 -2.55 -0.14 -10.03
C GLY A 268 -3.93 -0.81 -10.16
N GLY A 269 -4.12 -2.00 -9.61
CA GLY A 269 -5.43 -2.64 -9.50
C GLY A 269 -6.17 -2.20 -8.24
N LEU A 270 -7.50 -2.39 -8.23
CA LEU A 270 -8.34 -2.25 -7.05
C LEU A 270 -8.62 -3.62 -6.43
N THR A 271 -8.66 -3.68 -5.11
CA THR A 271 -9.07 -4.87 -4.37
C THR A 271 -10.06 -4.50 -3.27
N GLN A 272 -10.92 -5.44 -2.90
CA GLN A 272 -11.83 -5.26 -1.77
C GLN A 272 -11.04 -5.12 -0.46
N ALA A 273 -11.57 -4.34 0.47
CA ALA A 273 -10.96 -4.07 1.77
C ALA A 273 -10.50 -5.35 2.51
N THR A 274 -11.31 -6.42 2.44
CA THR A 274 -11.03 -7.73 3.07
C THR A 274 -9.80 -8.45 2.50
N ASN A 275 -9.41 -8.14 1.27
CA ASN A 275 -8.29 -8.78 0.56
C ASN A 275 -7.04 -7.89 0.49
N PHE A 276 -7.10 -6.70 1.09
CA PHE A 276 -6.00 -5.73 1.02
C PHE A 276 -4.91 -6.08 2.03
N GLN A 277 -3.71 -6.44 1.54
CA GLN A 277 -2.58 -6.92 2.34
C GLN A 277 -1.44 -5.90 2.37
N GLY A 278 -0.63 -5.96 3.41
CA GLY A 278 0.48 -5.02 3.62
C GLY A 278 1.46 -4.95 2.45
N ARG A 279 1.79 -6.11 1.85
CA ARG A 279 2.68 -6.20 0.67
C ARG A 279 2.14 -5.47 -0.56
N ASP A 280 0.82 -5.41 -0.73
CA ASP A 280 0.17 -4.86 -1.92
C ASP A 280 -0.16 -3.35 -1.77
N ALA A 281 0.06 -2.79 -0.57
CA ALA A 281 -0.34 -1.43 -0.22
C ALA A 281 0.79 -0.38 -0.35
N ILE A 282 2.02 -0.83 -0.62
CA ILE A 282 3.19 0.05 -0.68
C ILE A 282 3.16 0.82 -2.00
N LEU A 283 3.30 2.16 -1.93
CA LEU A 283 3.20 3.07 -3.09
C LEU A 283 1.85 3.01 -3.81
N SER A 284 0.75 2.67 -3.12
CA SER A 284 -0.57 2.56 -3.72
C SER A 284 -1.16 3.91 -4.15
N GLY A 285 -0.87 5.01 -3.46
CA GLY A 285 -1.24 6.37 -3.86
C GLY A 285 -0.62 6.75 -5.21
N PRO A 286 0.72 6.76 -5.34
CA PRO A 286 1.39 7.00 -6.61
C PRO A 286 0.94 6.07 -7.74
N ALA A 287 0.67 4.79 -7.46
CA ALA A 287 0.13 3.86 -8.46
C ALA A 287 -1.24 4.30 -9.00
N GLY A 288 -2.10 4.83 -8.12
CA GLY A 288 -3.36 5.44 -8.53
C GLY A 288 -3.17 6.67 -9.41
N GLY A 289 -2.18 7.52 -9.10
CA GLY A 289 -1.79 8.66 -9.91
C GLY A 289 -1.37 8.27 -11.34
N VAL A 290 -0.57 7.20 -11.47
CA VAL A 290 -0.17 6.66 -12.80
C VAL A 290 -1.39 6.19 -13.59
N VAL A 291 -2.30 5.44 -12.96
CA VAL A 291 -3.54 4.99 -13.63
C VAL A 291 -4.39 6.19 -14.07
N GLY A 292 -4.55 7.20 -13.21
CA GLY A 292 -5.27 8.42 -13.52
C GLY A 292 -4.66 9.19 -14.70
N MET A 293 -3.34 9.38 -14.70
CA MET A 293 -2.60 9.99 -15.80
C MET A 293 -2.86 9.27 -17.13
N VAL A 294 -2.70 7.93 -17.15
CA VAL A 294 -2.89 7.14 -18.36
C VAL A 294 -4.30 7.26 -18.88
N ARG A 295 -5.31 7.12 -18.02
CA ARG A 295 -6.73 7.18 -18.45
C ARG A 295 -7.11 8.55 -18.99
N THR A 296 -6.59 9.62 -18.39
CA THR A 296 -6.80 10.99 -18.88
C THR A 296 -6.13 11.21 -20.23
N ALA A 297 -4.88 10.78 -20.37
CA ALA A 297 -4.13 10.90 -21.63
C ALA A 297 -4.77 10.11 -22.77
N GLU A 298 -5.18 8.86 -22.53
CA GLU A 298 -5.89 8.03 -23.50
C GLU A 298 -7.21 8.66 -23.96
N ALA A 299 -7.96 9.29 -23.04
CA ALA A 299 -9.21 9.98 -23.36
C ALA A 299 -8.98 11.18 -24.32
N ASP A 300 -7.83 11.83 -24.21
CA ASP A 300 -7.41 12.94 -25.07
C ASP A 300 -6.61 12.46 -26.32
N GLY A 301 -6.45 11.15 -26.51
CA GLY A 301 -5.82 10.55 -27.69
C GLY A 301 -4.31 10.45 -27.63
N PHE A 302 -3.69 10.58 -26.45
CA PHE A 302 -2.26 10.40 -26.25
C PHE A 302 -1.95 8.97 -25.78
N ASP A 303 -1.04 8.30 -26.48
CA ASP A 303 -0.58 6.93 -26.21
C ASP A 303 0.85 6.87 -25.62
N ARG A 304 1.52 8.03 -25.50
CA ARG A 304 2.86 8.16 -24.93
C ARG A 304 2.94 9.41 -24.05
N VAL A 305 3.09 9.19 -22.76
CA VAL A 305 3.10 10.29 -21.78
C VAL A 305 4.10 10.03 -20.67
N VAL A 306 4.59 11.12 -20.09
CA VAL A 306 5.40 11.11 -18.86
C VAL A 306 4.54 11.75 -17.77
N GLY A 307 4.34 11.03 -16.68
CA GLY A 307 3.72 11.55 -15.47
C GLY A 307 4.75 12.25 -14.60
N PHE A 308 4.37 13.39 -14.05
CA PHE A 308 5.21 14.17 -13.14
C PHE A 308 4.33 14.71 -12.01
N ASP A 309 4.42 14.05 -10.85
CA ASP A 309 3.66 14.39 -9.65
C ASP A 309 4.59 14.95 -8.58
N MET A 310 4.58 16.26 -8.40
CA MET A 310 5.40 16.95 -7.40
C MET A 310 4.55 17.27 -6.17
N GLY A 311 4.76 16.49 -5.12
CA GLY A 311 4.18 16.74 -3.80
C GLY A 311 4.99 17.69 -2.93
N GLY A 312 4.69 17.73 -1.63
CA GLY A 312 5.46 18.53 -0.67
C GLY A 312 6.82 17.93 -0.33
N THR A 313 6.97 16.60 -0.37
CA THR A 313 8.15 15.87 0.11
C THR A 313 8.96 15.24 -1.01
N SER A 314 8.29 14.73 -2.04
CA SER A 314 8.89 14.00 -3.15
C SER A 314 8.23 14.36 -4.48
N THR A 315 8.89 13.95 -5.54
CA THR A 315 8.38 14.02 -6.91
C THR A 315 8.40 12.62 -7.49
N ASP A 316 7.25 12.15 -7.92
CA ASP A 316 7.06 10.86 -8.56
C ASP A 316 6.98 11.02 -10.08
N VAL A 317 7.84 10.29 -10.78
CA VAL A 317 7.91 10.30 -12.24
C VAL A 317 7.56 8.91 -12.77
N SER A 318 6.69 8.87 -13.76
CA SER A 318 6.25 7.63 -14.41
C SER A 318 6.20 7.78 -15.91
N HIS A 319 6.28 6.67 -16.63
CA HIS A 319 6.23 6.63 -18.08
C HIS A 319 5.15 5.68 -18.56
N TYR A 320 4.50 6.06 -19.66
CA TYR A 320 3.51 5.23 -20.37
C TYR A 320 3.75 5.30 -21.87
N ALA A 321 3.79 4.14 -22.52
CA ALA A 321 3.95 4.01 -23.98
C ALA A 321 3.07 2.88 -24.52
N GLY A 322 1.76 2.92 -24.21
CA GLY A 322 0.78 1.93 -24.64
C GLY A 322 0.56 0.79 -23.64
N GLU A 323 1.43 0.63 -22.64
CA GLU A 323 1.27 -0.32 -21.54
C GLU A 323 1.77 0.27 -20.22
N LEU A 324 1.16 -0.17 -19.12
CA LEU A 324 1.58 0.21 -17.76
C LEU A 324 2.86 -0.54 -17.40
N GLU A 325 3.93 0.21 -17.14
CA GLU A 325 5.20 -0.37 -16.72
C GLU A 325 5.09 -0.88 -15.28
N ARG A 326 5.53 -2.13 -15.07
CA ARG A 326 5.55 -2.76 -13.75
C ARG A 326 6.88 -3.43 -13.51
N GLU A 327 7.34 -3.30 -12.27
CA GLU A 327 8.46 -4.06 -11.74
C GLU A 327 7.95 -5.15 -10.81
N THR A 328 8.62 -6.30 -10.81
CA THR A 328 8.27 -7.43 -9.94
C THR A 328 9.15 -7.53 -8.71
N GLU A 329 10.19 -6.74 -8.63
CA GLU A 329 11.11 -6.69 -7.48
C GLU A 329 11.62 -5.26 -7.33
N THR A 330 11.30 -4.61 -6.20
CA THR A 330 11.63 -3.22 -5.91
C THR A 330 12.28 -3.11 -4.53
N LEU A 331 13.17 -2.16 -4.35
CA LEU A 331 13.79 -1.84 -3.07
C LEU A 331 13.15 -0.57 -2.49
N VAL A 332 12.44 -0.69 -1.39
CA VAL A 332 11.81 0.45 -0.69
C VAL A 332 12.44 0.59 0.69
N ASN A 333 13.11 1.69 0.95
CA ASN A 333 13.80 1.98 2.22
C ASN A 333 14.68 0.82 2.73
N GLY A 334 15.44 0.20 1.82
CA GLY A 334 16.33 -0.92 2.14
C GLY A 334 15.61 -2.28 2.27
N VAL A 335 14.29 -2.33 2.15
CA VAL A 335 13.49 -3.56 2.17
C VAL A 335 13.18 -3.99 0.74
N ARG A 336 13.57 -5.20 0.40
CA ARG A 336 13.29 -5.79 -0.92
C ARG A 336 11.92 -6.40 -0.93
N LEU A 337 11.11 -5.97 -1.88
CA LEU A 337 9.74 -6.42 -2.08
C LEU A 337 9.63 -7.09 -3.43
N ARG A 338 9.15 -8.32 -3.45
CA ARG A 338 8.87 -9.07 -4.65
C ARG A 338 7.37 -9.22 -4.85
N VAL A 339 6.76 -8.13 -5.25
CA VAL A 339 5.35 -8.00 -5.63
C VAL A 339 5.27 -7.15 -6.89
N PRO A 340 4.29 -7.35 -7.77
CA PRO A 340 4.09 -6.46 -8.90
C PRO A 340 3.77 -5.04 -8.41
N MET A 341 4.61 -4.08 -8.79
CA MET A 341 4.46 -2.65 -8.46
C MET A 341 4.55 -1.83 -9.74
N MET A 342 3.84 -0.70 -9.78
CA MET A 342 4.04 0.29 -10.85
C MET A 342 5.49 0.76 -10.81
N ASN A 343 6.12 0.87 -12.00
CA ASN A 343 7.45 1.46 -12.12
C ASN A 343 7.36 2.97 -11.96
N ILE A 344 7.67 3.44 -10.76
CA ILE A 344 7.61 4.85 -10.37
C ILE A 344 8.99 5.27 -9.87
N HIS A 345 9.58 6.27 -10.51
CA HIS A 345 10.85 6.81 -10.08
C HIS A 345 10.60 7.99 -9.13
N THR A 346 10.91 7.81 -7.86
CA THR A 346 10.72 8.83 -6.83
C THR A 346 12.02 9.59 -6.57
N VAL A 347 11.95 10.90 -6.69
CA VAL A 347 13.03 11.82 -6.31
C VAL A 347 12.68 12.51 -4.99
N ALA A 348 13.59 12.48 -4.02
CA ALA A 348 13.39 13.12 -2.71
C ALA A 348 13.55 14.66 -2.82
N ALA A 349 12.75 15.27 -3.67
CA ALA A 349 12.66 16.72 -3.86
C ALA A 349 11.21 17.11 -4.12
N GLY A 350 10.67 17.99 -3.31
CA GLY A 350 9.29 18.47 -3.39
C GLY A 350 9.16 19.93 -2.97
N GLY A 351 7.95 20.44 -2.94
CA GLY A 351 7.66 21.83 -2.57
C GLY A 351 8.08 22.23 -1.15
N GLY A 352 8.30 21.25 -0.25
CA GLY A 352 8.80 21.44 1.11
C GLY A 352 10.31 21.26 1.26
N SER A 353 11.06 20.98 0.19
CA SER A 353 12.50 20.83 0.26
C SER A 353 13.18 22.14 0.63
N ILE A 354 14.00 22.12 1.70
CA ILE A 354 14.63 23.33 2.26
C ILE A 354 15.74 23.79 1.34
N VAL A 355 15.71 25.08 1.00
CA VAL A 355 16.76 25.72 0.20
C VAL A 355 17.83 26.31 1.13
N ARG A 356 19.09 25.96 0.89
CA ARG A 356 20.26 26.45 1.62
C ARG A 356 21.27 27.05 0.67
N TYR A 357 21.99 28.06 1.15
CA TYR A 357 23.18 28.57 0.46
C TYR A 357 24.41 28.01 1.16
N ALA A 358 25.14 27.16 0.49
CA ALA A 358 26.36 26.55 0.99
C ALA A 358 27.39 26.40 -0.14
N ASP A 359 28.69 26.58 0.18
CA ASP A 359 29.79 26.41 -0.75
C ASP A 359 29.67 27.28 -2.03
N GLY A 360 29.13 28.50 -1.89
CA GLY A 360 28.99 29.45 -3.00
C GLY A 360 27.82 29.17 -3.96
N ARG A 361 26.90 28.24 -3.63
CA ARG A 361 25.74 27.83 -4.45
C ARG A 361 24.51 27.58 -3.65
N LEU A 362 23.34 27.68 -4.28
CA LEU A 362 22.08 27.21 -3.74
C LEU A 362 22.02 25.68 -3.82
N GLN A 363 21.60 25.05 -2.72
CA GLN A 363 21.37 23.62 -2.60
C GLN A 363 19.92 23.39 -2.17
N VAL A 364 19.26 22.39 -2.75
CA VAL A 364 17.90 22.00 -2.44
C VAL A 364 17.93 20.64 -1.74
N GLY A 365 17.30 20.59 -0.54
CA GLY A 365 17.30 19.36 0.26
C GLY A 365 18.68 19.05 0.90
N PRO A 366 18.86 17.82 1.42
CA PRO A 366 17.87 16.73 1.49
C PRO A 366 16.76 16.96 2.51
N ASP A 367 16.89 17.98 3.40
CA ASP A 367 15.91 18.25 4.44
C ASP A 367 14.61 18.84 3.85
N SER A 368 13.49 18.47 4.46
CA SER A 368 12.15 18.96 4.12
C SER A 368 11.50 19.64 5.32
N ALA A 369 10.74 20.72 5.05
CA ALA A 369 9.92 21.39 6.05
C ALA A 369 8.69 20.54 6.48
N GLY A 370 8.42 19.46 5.79
CA GLY A 370 7.29 18.57 6.06
C GLY A 370 5.94 19.25 5.90
N ALA A 371 4.92 18.67 6.55
CA ALA A 371 3.57 19.24 6.62
C ALA A 371 3.46 20.31 7.72
N PHE A 372 4.17 20.11 8.84
CA PHE A 372 4.23 21.04 9.96
C PHE A 372 5.68 21.17 10.44
N PRO A 373 6.22 22.41 10.61
CA PRO A 373 5.57 23.69 10.36
C PRO A 373 5.28 23.97 8.89
N GLY A 374 5.81 23.16 7.97
CA GLY A 374 5.68 23.33 6.54
C GLY A 374 6.52 24.48 5.97
N PRO A 375 6.41 24.75 4.66
CA PRO A 375 6.99 25.91 4.01
C PRO A 375 6.61 27.25 4.65
N ALA A 376 7.45 28.26 4.55
CA ALA A 376 7.17 29.60 5.05
C ALA A 376 5.82 30.17 4.55
N CYS A 377 5.38 29.79 3.34
CA CYS A 377 4.10 30.22 2.78
C CYS A 377 2.87 29.66 3.55
N TYR A 378 3.03 28.61 4.36
CA TYR A 378 1.97 28.09 5.25
C TYR A 378 1.74 28.98 6.49
N ARG A 379 2.63 29.92 6.77
CA ARG A 379 2.55 30.89 7.86
C ARG A 379 2.57 30.27 9.26
N ASN A 380 3.12 29.08 9.40
CA ASN A 380 3.30 28.39 10.69
C ASN A 380 4.72 28.51 11.24
N GLY A 381 5.51 29.47 10.75
CA GLY A 381 6.89 29.70 11.20
C GLY A 381 7.92 28.77 10.54
N GLY A 382 7.59 28.14 9.43
CA GLY A 382 8.50 27.27 8.69
C GLY A 382 9.56 28.01 7.87
N PRO A 383 10.56 27.26 7.35
CA PRO A 383 11.67 27.79 6.56
C PRO A 383 11.27 28.14 5.11
N LEU A 384 12.20 28.78 4.39
CA LEU A 384 12.11 28.91 2.93
C LEU A 384 12.37 27.55 2.27
N THR A 385 11.54 27.22 1.30
CA THR A 385 11.58 25.95 0.54
C THR A 385 11.56 26.23 -0.96
#